data_e033c6ea9a1b51115188b24db4aaf8a2
#
_entry.id   e033c6ea9a1b51115188b24db4aaf8a2
#
_cell.length_a   1.000
_cell.length_b   1.000
_cell.length_c   1.000
_cell.angle_alpha   90.00
_cell.angle_beta   90.00
_cell.angle_gamma   90.00
#
_symmetry.space_group_name_H-M   'P 1'
#
loop_
_entity.id
_entity.type
_entity.pdbx_description
1 polymer ?
#
loop_
_entity_poly.entity_id
_entity_poly.type
_entity_poly.pdbx_seq_one_letter_code
_entity_poly.pdbx_strand_id
1 'polypeptide(L)'
;MPRIAHDRRLADHASAWVRSFDCSHLSILIVCRGPIRKEAIDVFREMGVAKVGMLLSEKDSVVYPRALAPDVRIMPPERIHPVPDYTGATKAERVERVAQICAIAHEHGYTHVFAGYGFMSEDADFVRSLEKAGLIFIGPSSRVVEAAGAKDEAKRTALQVDVSVTPGVDDLTSRALFAKHGSVAGMVAAAGALGVSADVDGAEHLDAAERLLQASYAAGVDLLTIDEIAAQAQTEVDALLADLPGKRLRLKAIGGGGGKGQRILSAGDDAASLYREILSEVKATGVGDNKNVLVELNVEETRHNEIQLIGNGTWTVSMGGRDCSLQMHEQKLLEVSITQPMLTAAAAARRAAGDEAMAAALETECTLVARMEAEGERFGEAVGLNSASTFECIVDGDRHYFMEVNTRIQVEHRVSELCAILRFRNPDNPEEHFDVDSVVEVMGLLAAHGPRLPRPELAPRHMASLEARLNATDDSLSPHAGGEISEWSAPIEGEVRDDQGICLPNPDTGDFVPYRLAGAYDSNVALLLTVGADRQASYEHLAEVLRRTELTGHDLSTNIGFHYGLVHWFLGTDVHARPTTRFVSAYLVLVARLARAAEKIDLDTAYDALLKAP
;
A
#
# COMPACT_ATOMS: atom_id res chain seq x y z
N MET A 1 24.73 -2.85 -11.73
CA MET A 1 25.84 -2.82 -10.74
C MET A 1 25.82 -4.15 -10.03
N PRO A 2 26.98 -4.76 -9.65
CA PRO A 2 26.94 -5.94 -8.81
C PRO A 2 26.19 -5.56 -7.51
N ARG A 3 25.17 -6.34 -7.12
CA ARG A 3 24.49 -6.19 -5.85
C ARG A 3 25.55 -6.23 -4.75
N ILE A 4 25.52 -5.26 -3.84
CA ILE A 4 26.34 -5.30 -2.64
C ILE A 4 25.93 -6.56 -1.90
N ALA A 5 26.88 -7.40 -1.47
CA ALA A 5 26.57 -8.60 -0.71
C ALA A 5 25.90 -8.17 0.61
N HIS A 6 24.63 -8.52 0.78
CA HIS A 6 23.85 -8.19 1.97
C HIS A 6 24.31 -8.97 3.22
N ASP A 7 25.17 -10.00 3.05
CA ASP A 7 25.77 -10.73 4.16
C ASP A 7 26.96 -9.96 4.76
N ARG A 8 26.70 -9.29 5.87
CA ARG A 8 27.67 -8.45 6.58
C ARG A 8 28.87 -9.20 7.14
N ARG A 9 28.83 -10.53 7.20
CA ARG A 9 29.99 -11.36 7.58
C ARG A 9 31.02 -11.43 6.46
N LEU A 10 30.54 -11.39 5.21
CA LEU A 10 31.32 -11.57 3.98
C LEU A 10 31.75 -10.24 3.34
N ALA A 11 31.26 -9.11 3.84
CA ALA A 11 31.61 -7.80 3.31
C ALA A 11 33.12 -7.53 3.49
N ASP A 12 33.80 -7.31 2.38
CA ASP A 12 35.22 -6.97 2.36
C ASP A 12 35.48 -5.74 3.26
N HIS A 13 36.47 -5.85 4.15
CA HIS A 13 36.84 -4.78 5.10
C HIS A 13 35.75 -4.37 6.11
N ALA A 14 34.71 -5.18 6.33
CA ALA A 14 33.71 -4.85 7.33
C ALA A 14 34.32 -4.74 8.73
N SER A 15 33.99 -3.65 9.45
CA SER A 15 34.38 -3.46 10.84
C SER A 15 33.65 -4.45 11.77
N ALA A 16 34.09 -4.52 13.03
CA ALA A 16 33.40 -5.32 14.04
C ALA A 16 31.98 -4.82 14.26
N TRP A 17 31.74 -3.50 14.16
CA TRP A 17 30.43 -2.91 14.29
C TRP A 17 29.51 -3.34 13.14
N VAL A 18 29.93 -3.25 11.88
CA VAL A 18 29.16 -3.73 10.72
C VAL A 18 28.80 -5.21 10.86
N ARG A 19 29.79 -6.05 11.18
CA ARG A 19 29.57 -7.50 11.40
C ARG A 19 28.63 -7.81 12.54
N SER A 20 28.46 -6.90 13.52
CA SER A 20 27.52 -7.11 14.62
C SER A 20 26.04 -7.09 14.21
N PHE A 21 25.74 -6.65 12.98
CA PHE A 21 24.39 -6.68 12.36
C PHE A 21 24.19 -7.91 11.45
N ASP A 22 24.92 -8.98 11.71
CA ASP A 22 24.77 -10.28 11.04
C ASP A 22 23.37 -10.89 11.28
N CYS A 23 22.75 -11.38 10.20
CA CYS A 23 21.43 -12.02 10.21
C CYS A 23 21.49 -13.53 10.01
N SER A 24 22.69 -14.15 10.04
CA SER A 24 22.85 -15.58 9.78
C SER A 24 22.17 -16.49 10.81
N HIS A 25 21.90 -15.98 12.01
CA HIS A 25 21.19 -16.68 13.07
C HIS A 25 19.67 -16.79 12.86
N LEU A 26 19.12 -16.06 11.91
CA LEU A 26 17.68 -16.05 11.63
C LEU A 26 17.24 -17.36 10.97
N SER A 27 16.01 -17.75 11.27
CA SER A 27 15.30 -18.84 10.59
C SER A 27 13.89 -18.34 10.25
N ILE A 28 13.61 -18.14 8.96
CA ILE A 28 12.44 -17.36 8.48
C ILE A 28 11.47 -18.26 7.74
N LEU A 29 10.19 -18.21 8.13
CA LEU A 29 9.07 -18.78 7.41
C LEU A 29 8.34 -17.68 6.62
N ILE A 30 8.29 -17.78 5.29
CA ILE A 30 7.60 -16.85 4.41
C ILE A 30 6.17 -17.36 4.20
N VAL A 31 5.16 -16.52 4.53
CA VAL A 31 3.75 -16.88 4.50
C VAL A 31 2.94 -16.08 3.47
N CYS A 32 3.60 -15.58 2.44
CA CYS A 32 3.00 -14.83 1.33
C CYS A 32 3.19 -15.54 -0.01
N ARG A 33 2.60 -14.95 -1.06
CA ARG A 33 2.74 -15.38 -2.46
C ARG A 33 3.13 -14.20 -3.36
N GLY A 34 3.27 -14.48 -4.64
CA GLY A 34 3.50 -13.45 -5.65
C GLY A 34 4.95 -12.97 -5.71
N PRO A 35 5.20 -11.85 -6.39
CA PRO A 35 6.53 -11.29 -6.57
C PRO A 35 7.31 -11.13 -5.25
N ILE A 36 6.65 -10.65 -4.21
CA ILE A 36 7.26 -10.44 -2.88
C ILE A 36 7.81 -11.73 -2.25
N ARG A 37 7.21 -12.91 -2.53
CA ARG A 37 7.72 -14.18 -2.00
C ARG A 37 9.09 -14.52 -2.58
N LYS A 38 9.24 -14.39 -3.90
CA LYS A 38 10.51 -14.62 -4.59
C LYS A 38 11.57 -13.62 -4.15
N GLU A 39 11.21 -12.34 -4.07
CA GLU A 39 12.09 -11.28 -3.59
C GLU A 39 12.58 -11.57 -2.17
N ALA A 40 11.67 -11.88 -1.25
CA ALA A 40 12.02 -12.18 0.14
C ALA A 40 12.95 -13.41 0.25
N ILE A 41 12.72 -14.47 -0.54
CA ILE A 41 13.61 -15.63 -0.59
C ILE A 41 15.03 -15.20 -0.99
N ASP A 42 15.15 -14.39 -2.03
CA ASP A 42 16.44 -13.96 -2.55
C ASP A 42 17.15 -13.03 -1.57
N VAL A 43 16.46 -11.99 -1.08
CA VAL A 43 17.05 -11.02 -0.15
C VAL A 43 17.51 -11.70 1.15
N PHE A 44 16.67 -12.53 1.78
CA PHE A 44 17.08 -13.21 3.01
C PHE A 44 18.24 -14.19 2.80
N ARG A 45 18.33 -14.83 1.64
CA ARG A 45 19.51 -15.65 1.30
C ARG A 45 20.76 -14.80 1.11
N GLU A 46 20.65 -13.67 0.43
CA GLU A 46 21.74 -12.70 0.24
C GLU A 46 22.21 -12.10 1.58
N MET A 47 21.30 -11.94 2.56
CA MET A 47 21.63 -11.57 3.95
C MET A 47 22.35 -12.69 4.74
N GLY A 48 22.51 -13.86 4.17
CA GLY A 48 23.15 -15.01 4.82
C GLY A 48 22.28 -15.69 5.89
N VAL A 49 20.95 -15.51 5.85
CA VAL A 49 20.00 -16.15 6.77
C VAL A 49 20.16 -17.67 6.73
N ALA A 50 20.30 -18.31 7.90
CA ALA A 50 20.61 -19.74 8.02
C ALA A 50 19.52 -20.62 7.38
N LYS A 51 18.26 -20.22 7.52
CA LYS A 51 17.13 -21.02 7.07
C LYS A 51 16.01 -20.13 6.55
N VAL A 52 15.65 -20.35 5.29
CA VAL A 52 14.45 -19.75 4.69
C VAL A 52 13.54 -20.88 4.25
N GLY A 53 12.28 -20.85 4.67
CA GLY A 53 11.23 -21.76 4.23
C GLY A 53 9.98 -20.98 3.80
N MET A 54 9.03 -21.65 3.18
CA MET A 54 7.82 -21.00 2.69
C MET A 54 6.57 -21.86 2.86
N LEU A 55 5.42 -21.21 3.03
CA LEU A 55 4.13 -21.85 2.80
C LEU A 55 3.83 -21.94 1.31
N LEU A 56 3.11 -22.97 0.92
CA LEU A 56 2.63 -23.17 -0.43
C LEU A 56 1.15 -23.57 -0.39
N SER A 57 0.29 -22.69 -0.88
CA SER A 57 -1.14 -22.99 -1.03
C SER A 57 -1.34 -24.00 -2.17
N GLU A 58 -2.27 -24.93 -1.98
CA GLU A 58 -2.67 -25.88 -3.02
C GLU A 58 -3.18 -25.19 -4.29
N LYS A 59 -3.71 -23.95 -4.14
CA LYS A 59 -4.28 -23.16 -5.25
C LYS A 59 -3.25 -22.52 -6.16
N ASP A 60 -2.02 -22.30 -5.67
CA ASP A 60 -0.93 -21.68 -6.44
C ASP A 60 0.31 -22.56 -6.60
N SER A 61 0.18 -23.85 -6.29
CA SER A 61 1.28 -24.81 -6.34
C SER A 61 1.56 -25.34 -7.75
N VAL A 62 0.60 -25.25 -8.66
CA VAL A 62 0.66 -25.94 -9.96
C VAL A 62 0.80 -24.94 -11.10
N VAL A 63 1.89 -25.04 -11.83
CA VAL A 63 2.05 -24.49 -13.17
C VAL A 63 1.78 -25.57 -14.22
N TYR A 64 1.41 -25.13 -15.42
CA TYR A 64 1.09 -26.07 -16.52
C TYR A 64 2.39 -26.75 -17.05
N PRO A 65 2.35 -28.05 -17.43
CA PRO A 65 1.26 -29.03 -17.28
C PRO A 65 1.32 -29.89 -16.00
N ARG A 66 1.95 -29.52 -14.96
CA ARG A 66 2.13 -30.12 -13.61
C ARG A 66 3.50 -29.76 -13.02
N ALA A 67 4.15 -28.75 -13.58
CA ALA A 67 5.37 -28.22 -12.99
C ALA A 67 5.06 -27.44 -11.71
N LEU A 68 6.04 -27.31 -10.84
CA LEU A 68 5.94 -26.50 -9.64
C LEU A 68 6.10 -25.02 -10.01
N ALA A 69 5.53 -24.13 -9.18
CA ALA A 69 5.75 -22.70 -9.29
C ALA A 69 7.26 -22.37 -9.32
N PRO A 70 7.70 -21.32 -10.03
CA PRO A 70 9.13 -21.06 -10.24
C PRO A 70 9.95 -20.94 -8.97
N ASP A 71 9.42 -20.26 -7.95
CA ASP A 71 10.07 -20.09 -6.65
C ASP A 71 10.15 -21.41 -5.85
N VAL A 72 9.23 -22.36 -6.08
CA VAL A 72 9.29 -23.70 -5.47
C VAL A 72 10.48 -24.50 -6.00
N ARG A 73 10.86 -24.30 -7.25
CA ARG A 73 12.01 -25.03 -7.87
C ARG A 73 13.36 -24.70 -7.23
N ILE A 74 13.47 -23.51 -6.65
CA ILE A 74 14.72 -23.05 -6.03
C ILE A 74 14.79 -23.35 -4.52
N MET A 75 13.70 -23.87 -3.92
CA MET A 75 13.64 -24.20 -2.50
C MET A 75 13.88 -25.69 -2.26
N PRO A 76 14.63 -26.06 -1.22
CA PRO A 76 14.71 -27.44 -0.76
C PRO A 76 13.31 -27.96 -0.38
N PRO A 77 12.90 -29.17 -0.83
CA PRO A 77 11.55 -29.69 -0.60
C PRO A 77 11.13 -29.72 0.89
N GLU A 78 12.05 -29.96 1.79
CA GLU A 78 11.81 -29.98 3.25
C GLU A 78 11.58 -28.58 3.85
N ARG A 79 11.69 -27.53 3.05
CA ARG A 79 11.43 -26.13 3.44
C ARG A 79 10.16 -25.57 2.79
N ILE A 80 9.40 -26.39 2.10
CA ILE A 80 8.13 -26.05 1.47
C ILE A 80 7.02 -26.73 2.27
N HIS A 81 6.13 -25.93 2.85
CA HIS A 81 5.07 -26.42 3.74
C HIS A 81 3.70 -26.22 3.08
N PRO A 82 3.06 -27.29 2.59
CA PRO A 82 1.75 -27.21 1.97
C PRO A 82 0.66 -26.75 2.95
N VAL A 83 -0.21 -25.86 2.50
CA VAL A 83 -1.39 -25.40 3.23
C VAL A 83 -2.58 -25.32 2.26
N PRO A 84 -3.85 -25.49 2.72
CA PRO A 84 -5.02 -25.39 1.84
C PRO A 84 -5.15 -24.00 1.21
N ASP A 85 -4.85 -22.96 1.98
CA ASP A 85 -4.82 -21.54 1.59
C ASP A 85 -3.99 -20.75 2.60
N TYR A 86 -3.83 -19.40 2.39
CA TYR A 86 -3.00 -18.58 3.27
C TYR A 86 -3.75 -17.93 4.44
N THR A 87 -5.09 -17.83 4.41
CA THR A 87 -5.86 -17.05 5.39
C THR A 87 -7.08 -17.74 5.99
N GLY A 88 -7.70 -18.71 5.28
CA GLY A 88 -9.04 -19.18 5.57
C GLY A 88 -10.15 -18.22 5.07
N ALA A 89 -11.30 -18.75 4.70
CA ALA A 89 -12.45 -18.00 4.20
C ALA A 89 -13.35 -17.46 5.33
N THR A 90 -13.37 -18.12 6.48
CA THR A 90 -14.17 -17.75 7.65
C THR A 90 -13.28 -17.38 8.83
N LYS A 91 -13.85 -16.72 9.85
CA LYS A 91 -13.11 -16.38 11.08
C LYS A 91 -12.55 -17.64 11.78
N ALA A 92 -13.30 -18.72 11.79
CA ALA A 92 -12.86 -19.98 12.39
C ALA A 92 -11.67 -20.59 11.63
N GLU A 93 -11.77 -20.67 10.29
CA GLU A 93 -10.67 -21.13 9.43
C GLU A 93 -9.43 -20.25 9.55
N ARG A 94 -9.59 -18.92 9.74
CA ARG A 94 -8.48 -18.00 9.99
C ARG A 94 -7.75 -18.36 11.28
N VAL A 95 -8.48 -18.58 12.37
CA VAL A 95 -7.89 -18.99 13.66
C VAL A 95 -7.14 -20.33 13.50
N GLU A 96 -7.72 -21.29 12.79
CA GLU A 96 -7.07 -22.56 12.50
C GLU A 96 -5.79 -22.38 11.66
N ARG A 97 -5.84 -21.52 10.63
CA ARG A 97 -4.68 -21.22 9.79
C ARG A 97 -3.54 -20.58 10.59
N VAL A 98 -3.84 -19.62 11.47
CA VAL A 98 -2.84 -19.01 12.36
C VAL A 98 -2.20 -20.06 13.27
N ALA A 99 -3.01 -20.94 13.86
CA ALA A 99 -2.49 -22.04 14.69
C ALA A 99 -1.60 -23.00 13.87
N GLN A 100 -1.97 -23.30 12.62
CA GLN A 100 -1.17 -24.14 11.72
C GLN A 100 0.18 -23.46 11.37
N ILE A 101 0.18 -22.14 11.09
CA ILE A 101 1.43 -21.38 10.82
C ILE A 101 2.37 -21.47 12.03
N CYS A 102 1.86 -21.24 13.25
CA CYS A 102 2.64 -21.36 14.48
C CYS A 102 3.19 -22.79 14.66
N ALA A 103 2.36 -23.82 14.42
CA ALA A 103 2.77 -25.21 14.53
C ALA A 103 3.89 -25.55 13.53
N ILE A 104 3.75 -25.18 12.26
CA ILE A 104 4.79 -25.36 11.23
C ILE A 104 6.08 -24.65 11.64
N ALA A 105 5.98 -23.41 12.13
CA ALA A 105 7.15 -22.66 12.55
C ALA A 105 7.91 -23.37 13.69
N HIS A 106 7.22 -23.86 14.70
CA HIS A 106 7.82 -24.59 15.82
C HIS A 106 8.37 -25.95 15.42
N GLU A 107 7.59 -26.76 14.69
CA GLU A 107 7.99 -28.10 14.26
C GLU A 107 9.27 -28.07 13.43
N HIS A 108 9.37 -27.06 12.56
CA HIS A 108 10.52 -26.92 11.67
C HIS A 108 11.57 -25.93 12.17
N GLY A 109 11.46 -25.39 13.40
CA GLY A 109 12.46 -24.53 14.02
C GLY A 109 12.65 -23.19 13.31
N TYR A 110 11.58 -22.59 12.81
CA TYR A 110 11.57 -21.19 12.38
C TYR A 110 11.38 -20.29 13.59
N THR A 111 12.09 -19.18 13.62
CA THR A 111 12.04 -18.17 14.68
C THR A 111 11.32 -16.91 14.27
N HIS A 112 11.25 -16.67 12.97
CA HIS A 112 10.69 -15.47 12.36
C HIS A 112 9.65 -15.81 11.30
N VAL A 113 8.63 -14.94 11.13
CA VAL A 113 7.58 -15.06 10.12
C VAL A 113 7.52 -13.80 9.30
N PHE A 114 7.55 -13.91 7.96
CA PHE A 114 7.40 -12.81 7.02
C PHE A 114 6.13 -13.00 6.19
N ALA A 115 5.21 -12.03 6.25
CA ALA A 115 3.93 -12.09 5.55
C ALA A 115 3.87 -11.26 4.24
N GLY A 116 4.87 -10.44 3.96
CA GLY A 116 4.88 -9.57 2.77
C GLY A 116 3.70 -8.60 2.75
N TYR A 117 2.95 -8.61 1.66
CA TYR A 117 1.73 -7.83 1.51
C TYR A 117 0.51 -8.74 1.23
N GLY A 118 -0.68 -8.22 1.52
CA GLY A 118 -1.93 -8.97 1.39
C GLY A 118 -2.15 -9.97 2.53
N PHE A 119 -3.18 -10.81 2.39
CA PHE A 119 -3.57 -11.81 3.39
C PHE A 119 -3.69 -11.24 4.81
N MET A 120 -2.90 -11.76 5.77
CA MET A 120 -2.92 -11.38 7.18
C MET A 120 -1.81 -10.40 7.57
N SER A 121 -1.13 -9.76 6.62
CA SER A 121 0.02 -8.88 6.89
C SER A 121 -0.31 -7.64 7.73
N GLU A 122 -1.59 -7.23 7.78
CA GLU A 122 -2.12 -6.12 8.57
C GLU A 122 -3.13 -6.58 9.65
N ASP A 123 -3.14 -7.87 9.98
CA ASP A 123 -4.03 -8.44 10.98
C ASP A 123 -3.34 -8.44 12.36
N ALA A 124 -3.75 -7.52 13.24
CA ALA A 124 -3.18 -7.41 14.59
C ALA A 124 -3.33 -8.71 15.41
N ASP A 125 -4.42 -9.48 15.21
CA ASP A 125 -4.64 -10.75 15.90
C ASP A 125 -3.68 -11.84 15.41
N PHE A 126 -3.37 -11.85 14.11
CA PHE A 126 -2.34 -12.72 13.57
C PHE A 126 -0.97 -12.42 14.18
N VAL A 127 -0.54 -11.14 14.14
CA VAL A 127 0.75 -10.73 14.69
C VAL A 127 0.82 -11.03 16.19
N ARG A 128 -0.22 -10.70 16.95
CA ARG A 128 -0.33 -10.99 18.39
C ARG A 128 -0.25 -12.49 18.70
N SER A 129 -0.80 -13.32 17.82
CA SER A 129 -0.73 -14.78 17.96
C SER A 129 0.69 -15.32 17.76
N LEU A 130 1.43 -14.77 16.78
CA LEU A 130 2.85 -15.08 16.58
C LEU A 130 3.68 -14.66 17.80
N GLU A 131 3.49 -13.43 18.29
CA GLU A 131 4.17 -12.90 19.48
C GLU A 131 3.92 -13.78 20.72
N LYS A 132 2.66 -14.20 20.95
CA LYS A 132 2.31 -15.13 22.05
C LYS A 132 2.94 -16.51 21.87
N ALA A 133 3.14 -16.96 20.64
CA ALA A 133 3.84 -18.21 20.34
C ALA A 133 5.37 -18.08 20.45
N GLY A 134 5.92 -16.91 20.79
CA GLY A 134 7.36 -16.66 20.86
C GLY A 134 8.03 -16.54 19.50
N LEU A 135 7.27 -16.28 18.44
CA LEU A 135 7.75 -16.03 17.10
C LEU A 135 7.87 -14.53 16.86
N ILE A 136 8.86 -14.11 16.10
CA ILE A 136 9.08 -12.72 15.73
C ILE A 136 8.44 -12.47 14.36
N PHE A 137 7.54 -11.49 14.27
CA PHE A 137 6.99 -11.03 13.00
C PHE A 137 7.98 -10.07 12.32
N ILE A 138 8.34 -10.34 11.06
CA ILE A 138 9.11 -9.41 10.23
C ILE A 138 8.12 -8.42 9.62
N GLY A 139 7.76 -7.43 10.40
CA GLY A 139 6.74 -6.41 10.17
C GLY A 139 6.52 -5.60 11.44
N PRO A 140 5.58 -4.64 11.46
CA PRO A 140 5.23 -3.91 12.65
C PRO A 140 4.63 -4.82 13.73
N SER A 141 4.89 -4.51 15.00
CA SER A 141 4.32 -5.25 16.14
C SER A 141 2.79 -5.15 16.17
N SER A 142 2.14 -6.11 16.85
CA SER A 142 0.67 -6.13 16.96
C SER A 142 0.11 -4.82 17.52
N ARG A 143 0.82 -4.17 18.45
CA ARG A 143 0.47 -2.86 19.00
C ARG A 143 0.48 -1.76 17.94
N VAL A 144 1.50 -1.75 17.07
CA VAL A 144 1.61 -0.75 15.98
C VAL A 144 0.56 -1.00 14.91
N VAL A 145 0.33 -2.28 14.54
CA VAL A 145 -0.72 -2.64 13.56
C VAL A 145 -2.11 -2.20 14.06
N GLU A 146 -2.39 -2.37 15.34
CA GLU A 146 -3.66 -1.95 15.96
C GLU A 146 -3.79 -0.42 15.98
N ALA A 147 -2.78 0.29 16.50
CA ALA A 147 -2.81 1.74 16.66
C ALA A 147 -2.81 2.52 15.34
N ALA A 148 -2.12 2.02 14.31
CA ALA A 148 -2.01 2.70 13.01
C ALA A 148 -3.00 2.15 11.97
N GLY A 149 -3.49 0.92 12.12
CA GLY A 149 -4.41 0.28 11.17
C GLY A 149 -5.89 0.60 11.41
N ALA A 150 -6.29 0.92 12.65
CA ALA A 150 -7.65 1.34 12.94
C ALA A 150 -7.86 2.80 12.48
N LYS A 151 -8.76 3.01 11.50
CA LYS A 151 -8.91 4.32 10.82
C LYS A 151 -9.24 5.48 11.76
N ASP A 152 -10.06 5.24 12.78
CA ASP A 152 -10.45 6.21 13.79
C ASP A 152 -9.32 6.52 14.78
N GLU A 153 -8.60 5.50 15.26
CA GLU A 153 -7.41 5.69 16.09
C GLU A 153 -6.27 6.36 15.34
N ALA A 154 -6.01 5.93 14.12
CA ALA A 154 -4.99 6.54 13.26
C ALA A 154 -5.29 8.03 13.00
N LYS A 155 -6.54 8.38 12.70
CA LYS A 155 -6.94 9.78 12.48
C LYS A 155 -6.84 10.61 13.77
N ARG A 156 -7.18 10.03 14.91
CA ARG A 156 -7.01 10.68 16.22
C ARG A 156 -5.55 10.95 16.54
N THR A 157 -4.68 9.95 16.34
CA THR A 157 -3.24 10.11 16.50
C THR A 157 -2.70 11.17 15.53
N ALA A 158 -3.14 11.15 14.26
CA ALA A 158 -2.75 12.13 13.26
C ALA A 158 -3.05 13.57 13.73
N LEU A 159 -4.25 13.83 14.24
CA LEU A 159 -4.63 15.13 14.79
C LEU A 159 -3.77 15.55 15.99
N GLN A 160 -3.41 14.62 16.88
CA GLN A 160 -2.58 14.90 18.05
C GLN A 160 -1.15 15.33 17.72
N VAL A 161 -0.66 14.95 16.53
CA VAL A 161 0.71 15.25 16.08
C VAL A 161 0.74 16.20 14.88
N ASP A 162 -0.29 17.00 14.71
CA ASP A 162 -0.40 18.01 13.65
C ASP A 162 -0.20 17.43 12.23
N VAL A 163 -0.83 16.30 11.96
CA VAL A 163 -0.96 15.73 10.62
C VAL A 163 -2.22 16.28 9.96
N SER A 164 -2.10 16.68 8.71
CA SER A 164 -3.22 17.19 7.92
C SER A 164 -4.25 16.11 7.66
N VAL A 165 -5.46 16.26 8.19
CA VAL A 165 -6.58 15.33 7.96
C VAL A 165 -7.71 16.02 7.20
N THR A 166 -8.57 15.23 6.53
CA THR A 166 -9.79 15.77 5.92
C THR A 166 -10.65 16.46 6.96
N PRO A 167 -11.05 17.74 6.73
CA PRO A 167 -12.00 18.42 7.61
C PRO A 167 -13.28 17.59 7.76
N GLY A 168 -13.77 17.46 8.98
CA GLY A 168 -14.95 16.66 9.22
C GLY A 168 -15.25 16.38 10.69
N VAL A 169 -16.15 15.43 10.95
CA VAL A 169 -16.56 14.94 12.25
C VAL A 169 -16.39 13.43 12.27
N ASP A 170 -15.58 12.95 13.19
CA ASP A 170 -15.23 11.53 13.31
C ASP A 170 -15.96 10.83 14.46
N ASP A 171 -16.49 11.61 15.38
CA ASP A 171 -17.06 11.23 16.67
C ASP A 171 -18.59 11.49 16.74
N LEU A 172 -19.29 11.22 15.63
CA LEU A 172 -20.71 11.51 15.47
C LEU A 172 -21.58 10.92 16.61
N THR A 173 -21.30 9.67 17.00
CA THR A 173 -22.03 9.02 18.10
C THR A 173 -21.74 9.65 19.46
N SER A 174 -20.50 10.06 19.72
CA SER A 174 -20.10 10.75 20.94
C SER A 174 -20.79 12.13 21.05
N ARG A 175 -20.84 12.87 19.94
CA ARG A 175 -21.59 14.14 19.84
C ARG A 175 -23.08 13.93 20.06
N ALA A 176 -23.66 12.89 19.48
CA ALA A 176 -25.07 12.57 19.68
C ALA A 176 -25.36 12.24 21.16
N LEU A 177 -24.51 11.47 21.84
CA LEU A 177 -24.68 11.13 23.24
C LEU A 177 -24.55 12.36 24.15
N PHE A 178 -23.57 13.22 23.86
CA PHE A 178 -23.42 14.47 24.60
C PHE A 178 -24.60 15.42 24.34
N ALA A 179 -25.04 15.59 23.11
CA ALA A 179 -26.17 16.44 22.75
C ALA A 179 -27.45 15.99 23.46
N LYS A 180 -27.68 14.67 23.59
CA LYS A 180 -28.84 14.08 24.28
C LYS A 180 -28.86 14.38 25.76
N HIS A 181 -27.72 14.37 26.46
CA HIS A 181 -27.64 14.42 27.92
C HIS A 181 -27.05 15.72 28.47
N GLY A 182 -26.39 16.53 27.67
CA GLY A 182 -25.89 17.87 27.97
C GLY A 182 -24.73 17.95 28.98
N SER A 183 -24.33 16.83 29.59
CA SER A 183 -23.20 16.79 30.53
C SER A 183 -22.66 15.39 30.73
N VAL A 184 -21.38 15.27 31.15
CA VAL A 184 -20.75 13.99 31.51
C VAL A 184 -21.55 13.26 32.59
N ALA A 185 -21.99 13.97 33.64
CA ALA A 185 -22.80 13.38 34.70
C ALA A 185 -24.15 12.82 34.19
N GLY A 186 -24.80 13.50 33.23
CA GLY A 186 -26.00 13.03 32.57
C GLY A 186 -25.79 11.75 31.77
N MET A 187 -24.69 11.69 31.00
CA MET A 187 -24.31 10.50 30.22
C MET A 187 -24.02 9.31 31.15
N VAL A 188 -23.24 9.50 32.22
CA VAL A 188 -22.93 8.46 33.22
C VAL A 188 -24.18 7.92 33.88
N ALA A 189 -25.11 8.80 34.29
CA ALA A 189 -26.36 8.39 34.91
C ALA A 189 -27.23 7.56 33.96
N ALA A 190 -27.35 7.98 32.71
CA ALA A 190 -28.08 7.25 31.67
C ALA A 190 -27.48 5.88 31.36
N ALA A 191 -26.14 5.80 31.21
CA ALA A 191 -25.42 4.56 31.01
C ALA A 191 -25.57 3.61 32.21
N GLY A 192 -25.43 4.13 33.43
CA GLY A 192 -25.61 3.37 34.67
C GLY A 192 -27.02 2.77 34.83
N ALA A 193 -28.07 3.48 34.38
CA ALA A 193 -29.43 2.96 34.36
C ALA A 193 -29.60 1.73 33.47
N LEU A 194 -28.72 1.55 32.47
CA LEU A 194 -28.66 0.41 31.57
C LEU A 194 -27.57 -0.62 31.94
N GLY A 195 -26.94 -0.47 33.11
CA GLY A 195 -25.91 -1.36 33.61
C GLY A 195 -24.55 -1.17 32.94
N VAL A 196 -24.32 -0.06 32.22
CA VAL A 196 -23.07 0.27 31.57
C VAL A 196 -22.24 1.21 32.45
N SER A 197 -20.96 0.93 32.63
CA SER A 197 -20.02 1.80 33.36
C SER A 197 -18.69 1.87 32.67
N ALA A 198 -18.06 3.05 32.70
CA ALA A 198 -16.70 3.29 32.22
C ALA A 198 -16.01 4.29 33.17
N ASP A 199 -14.69 4.22 33.23
CA ASP A 199 -13.89 5.24 33.92
C ASP A 199 -13.81 6.50 33.02
N VAL A 200 -14.48 7.57 33.51
CA VAL A 200 -14.54 8.85 32.80
C VAL A 200 -14.00 10.00 33.65
N ASP A 201 -13.34 9.70 34.77
CA ASP A 201 -12.80 10.70 35.67
C ASP A 201 -11.75 11.57 34.94
N GLY A 202 -11.98 12.89 35.00
CA GLY A 202 -11.09 13.87 34.34
C GLY A 202 -11.15 13.88 32.81
N ALA A 203 -12.01 13.07 32.19
CA ALA A 203 -12.15 13.05 30.73
C ALA A 203 -12.96 14.26 30.23
N GLU A 204 -12.58 14.78 29.07
CA GLU A 204 -13.40 15.73 28.32
C GLU A 204 -14.73 15.09 27.90
N HIS A 205 -15.73 15.90 27.58
CA HIS A 205 -17.10 15.43 27.35
C HIS A 205 -17.22 14.44 26.17
N LEU A 206 -16.46 14.60 25.07
CA LEU A 206 -16.49 13.68 23.95
C LEU A 206 -15.71 12.40 24.25
N ASP A 207 -14.57 12.48 24.94
CA ASP A 207 -13.82 11.30 25.40
C ASP A 207 -14.63 10.47 26.41
N ALA A 208 -15.34 11.14 27.34
CA ALA A 208 -16.23 10.46 28.27
C ALA A 208 -17.37 9.75 27.52
N ALA A 209 -17.98 10.41 26.52
CA ALA A 209 -19.03 9.83 25.69
C ALA A 209 -18.49 8.59 24.93
N GLU A 210 -17.32 8.67 24.35
CA GLU A 210 -16.70 7.56 23.64
C GLU A 210 -16.44 6.35 24.55
N ARG A 211 -15.84 6.56 25.73
CA ARG A 211 -15.60 5.49 26.71
C ARG A 211 -16.89 4.79 27.12
N LEU A 212 -17.97 5.55 27.34
CA LEU A 212 -19.29 5.01 27.66
C LEU A 212 -19.90 4.23 26.49
N LEU A 213 -19.73 4.70 25.24
CA LEU A 213 -20.20 4.01 24.06
C LEU A 213 -19.43 2.69 23.84
N GLN A 214 -18.12 2.69 23.98
CA GLN A 214 -17.30 1.47 23.89
C GLN A 214 -17.72 0.43 24.95
N ALA A 215 -17.93 0.87 26.20
CA ALA A 215 -18.44 0.00 27.25
C ALA A 215 -19.85 -0.54 26.93
N SER A 216 -20.69 0.28 26.28
CA SER A 216 -22.05 -0.14 25.88
C SER A 216 -22.02 -1.18 24.75
N TYR A 217 -21.15 -1.01 23.78
CA TYR A 217 -20.95 -1.99 22.72
C TYR A 217 -20.46 -3.33 23.27
N ALA A 218 -19.48 -3.29 24.17
CA ALA A 218 -18.97 -4.50 24.85
C ALA A 218 -20.06 -5.21 25.69
N ALA A 219 -21.00 -4.44 26.26
CA ALA A 219 -22.14 -4.96 27.03
C ALA A 219 -23.32 -5.41 26.15
N GLY A 220 -23.28 -5.17 24.84
CA GLY A 220 -24.39 -5.44 23.93
C GLY A 220 -25.62 -4.55 24.20
N VAL A 221 -25.40 -3.27 24.56
CA VAL A 221 -26.46 -2.31 24.92
C VAL A 221 -26.33 -1.05 24.06
N ASP A 222 -27.46 -0.49 23.63
CA ASP A 222 -27.50 0.77 22.90
C ASP A 222 -27.82 1.94 23.85
N LEU A 223 -26.92 2.94 23.92
CA LEU A 223 -27.17 4.21 24.61
C LEU A 223 -27.91 5.22 23.73
N LEU A 224 -27.88 5.02 22.42
CA LEU A 224 -28.49 5.86 21.41
C LEU A 224 -29.33 5.03 20.45
N THR A 225 -30.44 5.59 20.00
CA THR A 225 -31.18 5.06 18.85
C THR A 225 -30.55 5.52 17.54
N ILE A 226 -30.80 4.78 16.47
CA ILE A 226 -30.37 5.15 15.10
C ILE A 226 -30.93 6.53 14.73
N ASP A 227 -32.15 6.86 15.14
CA ASP A 227 -32.79 8.14 14.82
C ASP A 227 -32.14 9.32 15.55
N GLU A 228 -31.66 9.14 16.78
CA GLU A 228 -30.92 10.18 17.50
C GLU A 228 -29.59 10.49 16.85
N ILE A 229 -28.87 9.46 16.40
CA ILE A 229 -27.61 9.65 15.69
C ILE A 229 -27.84 10.24 14.28
N ALA A 230 -28.89 9.80 13.59
CA ALA A 230 -29.27 10.35 12.29
C ALA A 230 -29.60 11.86 12.35
N ALA A 231 -30.31 12.29 13.41
CA ALA A 231 -30.58 13.70 13.64
C ALA A 231 -29.30 14.51 13.90
N GLN A 232 -28.36 13.95 14.67
CA GLN A 232 -27.05 14.57 14.88
C GLN A 232 -26.25 14.65 13.58
N ALA A 233 -26.30 13.60 12.74
CA ALA A 233 -25.64 13.61 11.43
C ALA A 233 -26.13 14.77 10.55
N GLN A 234 -27.44 15.03 10.52
CA GLN A 234 -28.00 16.18 9.81
C GLN A 234 -27.45 17.51 10.35
N THR A 235 -27.42 17.64 11.68
CA THR A 235 -26.91 18.86 12.33
C THR A 235 -25.44 19.13 11.99
N GLU A 236 -24.58 18.12 12.06
CA GLU A 236 -23.15 18.27 11.77
C GLU A 236 -22.89 18.53 10.27
N VAL A 237 -23.65 17.88 9.39
CA VAL A 237 -23.57 18.09 7.94
C VAL A 237 -23.97 19.52 7.59
N ASP A 238 -25.07 20.03 8.13
CA ASP A 238 -25.51 21.39 7.86
C ASP A 238 -24.49 22.43 8.36
N ALA A 239 -23.92 22.22 9.54
CA ALA A 239 -22.87 23.09 10.07
C ALA A 239 -21.61 23.08 9.19
N LEU A 240 -21.09 21.89 8.82
CA LEU A 240 -19.90 21.78 7.99
C LEU A 240 -20.11 22.37 6.59
N LEU A 241 -21.28 22.20 5.98
CA LEU A 241 -21.59 22.78 4.66
C LEU A 241 -21.76 24.30 4.70
N ALA A 242 -22.19 24.85 5.85
CA ALA A 242 -22.20 26.30 6.05
C ALA A 242 -20.78 26.88 6.08
N ASP A 243 -19.83 26.16 6.71
CA ASP A 243 -18.41 26.55 6.78
C ASP A 243 -17.66 26.29 5.46
N LEU A 244 -18.16 25.38 4.62
CA LEU A 244 -17.54 24.94 3.38
C LEU A 244 -18.47 25.18 2.16
N PRO A 245 -18.79 26.45 1.82
CA PRO A 245 -19.77 26.76 0.79
C PRO A 245 -19.36 26.21 -0.59
N GLY A 246 -20.31 25.54 -1.25
CA GLY A 246 -20.11 24.93 -2.57
C GLY A 246 -19.31 23.62 -2.56
N LYS A 247 -18.88 23.14 -1.41
CA LYS A 247 -18.26 21.81 -1.25
C LYS A 247 -19.31 20.73 -1.04
N ARG A 248 -18.90 19.48 -1.20
CA ARG A 248 -19.68 18.30 -0.85
C ARG A 248 -19.04 17.58 0.34
N LEU A 249 -19.85 16.87 1.08
CA LEU A 249 -19.35 15.99 2.15
C LEU A 249 -19.52 14.53 1.78
N ARG A 250 -18.85 13.67 2.51
CA ARG A 250 -18.95 12.22 2.42
C ARG A 250 -19.28 11.66 3.79
N LEU A 251 -20.33 10.87 3.87
CA LEU A 251 -20.60 10.00 5.00
C LEU A 251 -19.91 8.66 4.76
N LYS A 252 -19.24 8.10 5.77
CA LYS A 252 -18.46 6.87 5.66
C LYS A 252 -18.57 6.03 6.93
N ALA A 253 -19.12 4.82 6.83
CA ALA A 253 -19.14 3.89 7.96
C ALA A 253 -17.74 3.39 8.31
N ILE A 254 -17.44 3.24 9.60
CA ILE A 254 -16.15 2.74 10.08
C ILE A 254 -15.87 1.32 9.55
N GLY A 255 -16.88 0.46 9.51
CA GLY A 255 -16.78 -0.91 8.98
C GLY A 255 -16.92 -1.05 7.47
N GLY A 256 -17.01 0.05 6.71
CA GLY A 256 -17.15 0.05 5.26
C GLY A 256 -15.80 -0.12 4.55
N GLY A 257 -15.77 -0.96 3.51
CA GLY A 257 -14.61 -1.16 2.63
C GLY A 257 -15.05 -1.36 1.18
N GLY A 258 -14.14 -1.17 0.20
CA GLY A 258 -14.46 -1.41 -1.21
C GLY A 258 -15.59 -0.53 -1.73
N GLY A 259 -15.66 0.74 -1.34
CA GLY A 259 -16.72 1.67 -1.78
C GLY A 259 -18.08 1.49 -1.13
N LYS A 260 -18.29 0.45 -0.30
CA LYS A 260 -19.55 0.19 0.43
C LYS A 260 -19.63 1.02 1.71
N GLY A 261 -20.85 1.37 2.10
CA GLY A 261 -21.09 2.15 3.32
C GLY A 261 -20.65 3.61 3.18
N GLN A 262 -20.69 4.18 1.99
CA GLN A 262 -20.36 5.58 1.73
C GLN A 262 -21.43 6.28 0.91
N ARG A 263 -21.71 7.56 1.25
CA ARG A 263 -22.59 8.45 0.47
C ARG A 263 -21.99 9.84 0.36
N ILE A 264 -22.07 10.43 -0.81
CA ILE A 264 -21.70 11.83 -1.05
C ILE A 264 -22.98 12.66 -0.99
N LEU A 265 -22.89 13.82 -0.35
CA LEU A 265 -24.02 14.72 -0.16
C LEU A 265 -23.61 16.19 -0.37
N SER A 266 -24.58 16.97 -0.78
CA SER A 266 -24.52 18.40 -1.01
C SER A 266 -25.43 19.15 -0.03
N ALA A 267 -25.35 20.46 -0.02
CA ALA A 267 -26.27 21.27 0.78
C ALA A 267 -27.74 21.00 0.36
N GLY A 268 -28.57 20.72 1.37
CA GLY A 268 -30.01 20.41 1.19
C GLY A 268 -30.34 18.92 1.06
N ASP A 269 -29.33 18.02 1.01
CA ASP A 269 -29.58 16.58 1.04
C ASP A 269 -29.99 16.10 2.42
N ASP A 270 -30.79 15.03 2.49
CA ASP A 270 -31.25 14.39 3.74
C ASP A 270 -30.15 13.46 4.30
N ALA A 271 -29.23 14.05 5.06
CA ALA A 271 -28.13 13.33 5.69
C ALA A 271 -28.63 12.25 6.67
N ALA A 272 -29.77 12.49 7.33
CA ALA A 272 -30.33 11.52 8.26
C ALA A 272 -30.83 10.26 7.54
N SER A 273 -31.43 10.40 6.36
CA SER A 273 -31.83 9.26 5.51
C SER A 273 -30.62 8.50 5.00
N LEU A 274 -29.62 9.21 4.47
CA LEU A 274 -28.39 8.61 3.96
C LEU A 274 -27.60 7.86 5.04
N TYR A 275 -27.58 8.38 6.28
CA TYR A 275 -26.99 7.70 7.43
C TYR A 275 -27.65 6.33 7.68
N ARG A 276 -28.99 6.26 7.67
CA ARG A 276 -29.72 5.00 7.86
C ARG A 276 -29.43 3.99 6.74
N GLU A 277 -29.36 4.45 5.49
CA GLU A 277 -28.99 3.61 4.35
C GLU A 277 -27.61 3.00 4.53
N ILE A 278 -26.62 3.82 4.91
CA ILE A 278 -25.24 3.38 5.15
C ILE A 278 -25.20 2.29 6.22
N LEU A 279 -25.85 2.49 7.37
CA LEU A 279 -25.88 1.49 8.44
C LEU A 279 -26.52 0.17 7.99
N SER A 280 -27.58 0.26 7.20
CA SER A 280 -28.24 -0.92 6.64
C SER A 280 -27.32 -1.68 5.67
N GLU A 281 -26.60 -0.97 4.82
CA GLU A 281 -25.65 -1.56 3.84
C GLU A 281 -24.50 -2.31 4.53
N VAL A 282 -23.92 -1.73 5.59
CA VAL A 282 -22.83 -2.37 6.34
C VAL A 282 -23.33 -3.31 7.44
N LYS A 283 -24.65 -3.48 7.58
CA LYS A 283 -25.30 -4.34 8.58
C LYS A 283 -24.96 -3.97 10.04
N ALA A 284 -24.71 -2.69 10.33
CA ALA A 284 -24.42 -2.17 11.66
C ALA A 284 -25.70 -1.66 12.35
N THR A 285 -26.79 -2.42 12.29
CA THR A 285 -28.11 -2.04 12.84
C THR A 285 -28.50 -2.84 14.08
N GLY A 286 -27.67 -3.80 14.48
CA GLY A 286 -27.89 -4.62 15.67
C GLY A 286 -27.71 -3.86 16.98
N VAL A 287 -28.21 -4.42 18.06
CA VAL A 287 -27.98 -3.91 19.41
C VAL A 287 -26.53 -4.13 19.79
N GLY A 288 -25.85 -3.09 20.27
CA GLY A 288 -24.43 -3.14 20.62
C GLY A 288 -23.47 -2.99 19.43
N ASP A 289 -23.96 -2.85 18.19
CA ASP A 289 -23.10 -2.55 17.05
C ASP A 289 -22.55 -1.12 17.14
N ASN A 290 -21.31 -0.93 16.67
CA ASN A 290 -20.75 0.41 16.49
C ASN A 290 -21.44 1.10 15.31
N LYS A 291 -22.24 2.12 15.61
CA LYS A 291 -23.05 2.88 14.64
C LYS A 291 -22.37 4.19 14.21
N ASN A 292 -21.09 4.39 14.55
CA ASN A 292 -20.40 5.62 14.19
C ASN A 292 -20.17 5.71 12.67
N VAL A 293 -20.36 6.91 12.13
CA VAL A 293 -20.15 7.26 10.73
C VAL A 293 -19.33 8.54 10.69
N LEU A 294 -18.25 8.52 9.92
CA LEU A 294 -17.43 9.71 9.68
C LEU A 294 -18.17 10.65 8.72
N VAL A 295 -18.11 11.93 8.98
CA VAL A 295 -18.59 13.00 8.10
C VAL A 295 -17.37 13.77 7.63
N GLU A 296 -16.99 13.68 6.37
CA GLU A 296 -15.75 14.24 5.86
C GLU A 296 -15.97 15.10 4.62
N LEU A 297 -15.09 16.09 4.41
CA LEU A 297 -15.02 16.81 3.13
C LEU A 297 -14.82 15.80 1.99
N ASN A 298 -15.72 15.85 0.97
CA ASN A 298 -15.53 15.08 -0.24
C ASN A 298 -14.56 15.81 -1.17
N VAL A 299 -13.33 15.34 -1.25
CA VAL A 299 -12.34 15.87 -2.18
C VAL A 299 -12.58 15.22 -3.56
N GLU A 300 -12.80 16.03 -4.60
CA GLU A 300 -13.34 15.55 -5.89
C GLU A 300 -12.28 15.26 -6.93
N GLU A 301 -11.30 16.13 -7.07
CA GLU A 301 -10.19 15.97 -8.00
C GLU A 301 -8.93 15.62 -7.24
N THR A 302 -8.82 14.34 -6.92
CA THR A 302 -7.77 13.84 -6.05
C THR A 302 -6.64 13.19 -6.84
N ARG A 303 -5.41 13.41 -6.35
CA ARG A 303 -4.30 12.49 -6.59
C ARG A 303 -4.12 11.61 -5.35
N HIS A 304 -3.54 10.46 -5.55
CA HIS A 304 -3.18 9.54 -4.50
C HIS A 304 -1.65 9.51 -4.38
N ASN A 305 -1.13 10.20 -3.40
CA ASN A 305 0.30 10.19 -3.08
C ASN A 305 0.53 9.46 -1.77
N GLU A 306 1.69 8.83 -1.65
CA GLU A 306 2.04 8.09 -0.45
C GLU A 306 3.52 8.24 -0.12
N ILE A 307 3.88 8.05 1.16
CA ILE A 307 5.25 8.14 1.66
C ILE A 307 5.67 6.79 2.24
N GLN A 308 6.80 6.28 1.78
CA GLN A 308 7.41 5.09 2.36
C GLN A 308 8.09 5.44 3.68
N LEU A 309 7.66 4.82 4.76
CA LEU A 309 8.22 5.00 6.10
C LEU A 309 8.96 3.76 6.57
N ILE A 310 10.06 4.00 7.29
CA ILE A 310 10.83 2.97 8.00
C ILE A 310 11.05 3.46 9.43
N GLY A 311 10.76 2.61 10.42
CA GLY A 311 10.95 2.95 11.83
C GLY A 311 11.52 1.79 12.65
N ASN A 312 12.14 2.10 13.79
CA ASN A 312 12.64 1.08 14.74
C ASN A 312 11.96 1.13 16.11
N GLY A 313 10.89 1.91 16.23
CA GLY A 313 10.19 2.17 17.48
C GLY A 313 10.67 3.41 18.24
N THR A 314 11.81 4.01 17.86
CA THR A 314 12.35 5.22 18.49
C THR A 314 12.59 6.35 17.49
N TRP A 315 12.77 6.03 16.24
CA TRP A 315 12.88 6.96 15.12
C TRP A 315 12.06 6.45 13.93
N THR A 316 11.61 7.37 13.11
CA THR A 316 11.00 7.09 11.81
C THR A 316 11.68 7.96 10.75
N VAL A 317 11.93 7.40 9.56
CA VAL A 317 12.46 8.10 8.39
C VAL A 317 11.60 7.83 7.17
N SER A 318 11.48 8.84 6.30
CA SER A 318 10.88 8.72 4.97
C SER A 318 11.91 8.21 3.97
N MET A 319 11.52 7.35 3.03
CA MET A 319 12.31 6.97 1.85
C MET A 319 11.78 7.67 0.57
N GLY A 320 11.10 8.81 0.71
CA GLY A 320 10.45 9.51 -0.39
C GLY A 320 9.04 9.02 -0.70
N GLY A 321 8.41 9.68 -1.65
CA GLY A 321 7.03 9.43 -2.01
C GLY A 321 6.84 8.75 -3.36
N ARG A 322 5.61 8.29 -3.57
CA ARG A 322 5.10 7.74 -4.82
C ARG A 322 3.78 8.41 -5.18
N ASP A 323 3.59 8.72 -6.46
CA ASP A 323 2.28 9.09 -7.01
C ASP A 323 1.63 7.82 -7.57
N CYS A 324 0.52 7.42 -6.97
CA CYS A 324 -0.26 6.23 -7.28
C CYS A 324 -1.64 6.60 -7.86
N SER A 325 -1.76 7.79 -8.47
CA SER A 325 -3.04 8.30 -8.98
C SER A 325 -3.59 7.53 -10.18
N LEU A 326 -2.71 6.86 -10.91
CA LEU A 326 -3.10 6.05 -12.07
C LEU A 326 -3.62 4.69 -11.63
N GLN A 327 -4.91 4.62 -11.36
CA GLN A 327 -5.58 3.44 -10.81
C GLN A 327 -6.94 3.20 -11.46
N MET A 328 -7.38 1.93 -11.44
CA MET A 328 -8.69 1.51 -11.92
C MET A 328 -9.17 0.29 -11.13
N HIS A 329 -10.46 0.20 -10.83
CA HIS A 329 -11.04 -0.90 -10.06
C HIS A 329 -10.29 -1.15 -8.72
N GLU A 330 -9.92 -0.08 -8.02
CA GLU A 330 -9.17 -0.13 -6.74
C GLU A 330 -7.76 -0.73 -6.86
N GLN A 331 -7.25 -0.88 -8.09
CA GLN A 331 -5.89 -1.34 -8.36
C GLN A 331 -5.03 -0.19 -8.92
N LYS A 332 -3.88 0.02 -8.34
CA LYS A 332 -2.84 0.89 -8.87
C LYS A 332 -2.31 0.25 -10.17
N LEU A 333 -2.01 1.05 -11.18
CA LEU A 333 -1.57 0.57 -12.50
C LEU A 333 -0.15 1.03 -12.83
N LEU A 334 0.14 2.31 -12.59
CA LEU A 334 1.45 2.91 -12.80
C LEU A 334 1.77 3.78 -11.59
N GLU A 335 2.87 3.50 -10.94
CA GLU A 335 3.40 4.23 -9.79
C GLU A 335 4.68 4.96 -10.18
N VAL A 336 4.77 6.22 -9.74
CA VAL A 336 5.86 7.12 -10.11
C VAL A 336 6.52 7.68 -8.87
N SER A 337 7.85 7.67 -8.80
CA SER A 337 8.58 8.30 -7.69
C SER A 337 8.36 9.82 -7.67
N ILE A 338 8.12 10.36 -6.48
CA ILE A 338 8.02 11.79 -6.21
C ILE A 338 8.96 12.14 -5.05
N THR A 339 10.22 12.40 -5.35
CA THR A 339 11.25 12.72 -4.36
C THR A 339 11.64 14.19 -4.44
N GLN A 340 11.99 14.81 -3.29
CA GLN A 340 12.41 16.19 -3.27
C GLN A 340 13.61 16.47 -4.19
N PRO A 341 14.68 15.65 -4.25
CA PRO A 341 15.79 15.86 -5.18
C PRO A 341 15.35 15.88 -6.65
N MET A 342 14.49 14.93 -7.05
CA MET A 342 14.00 14.84 -8.42
C MET A 342 13.14 16.06 -8.79
N LEU A 343 12.21 16.45 -7.92
CA LEU A 343 11.33 17.60 -8.15
C LEU A 343 12.11 18.91 -8.22
N THR A 344 13.12 19.09 -7.36
CA THR A 344 14.00 20.25 -7.37
C THR A 344 14.81 20.33 -8.67
N ALA A 345 15.40 19.21 -9.10
CA ALA A 345 16.16 19.16 -10.35
C ALA A 345 15.27 19.43 -11.57
N ALA A 346 14.07 18.85 -11.60
CA ALA A 346 13.10 19.07 -12.66
C ALA A 346 12.63 20.55 -12.73
N ALA A 347 12.34 21.17 -11.58
CA ALA A 347 11.98 22.59 -11.51
C ALA A 347 13.08 23.49 -12.06
N ALA A 348 14.33 23.23 -11.67
CA ALA A 348 15.49 23.96 -12.18
C ALA A 348 15.65 23.81 -13.70
N ALA A 349 15.49 22.59 -14.23
CA ALA A 349 15.56 22.32 -15.67
C ALA A 349 14.46 23.05 -16.45
N ARG A 350 13.20 23.05 -15.95
CA ARG A 350 12.08 23.77 -16.56
C ARG A 350 12.30 25.28 -16.56
N ARG A 351 12.81 25.84 -15.47
CA ARG A 351 13.15 27.27 -15.39
C ARG A 351 14.25 27.65 -16.39
N ALA A 352 15.28 26.83 -16.52
CA ALA A 352 16.34 27.03 -17.51
C ALA A 352 15.81 26.96 -18.96
N ALA A 353 14.75 26.20 -19.20
CA ALA A 353 14.06 26.12 -20.49
C ALA A 353 13.03 27.26 -20.70
N GLY A 354 12.82 28.15 -19.76
CA GLY A 354 11.87 29.26 -19.81
C GLY A 354 10.43 28.89 -19.47
N ASP A 355 10.18 27.67 -18.95
CA ASP A 355 8.86 27.21 -18.51
C ASP A 355 8.66 27.48 -17.00
N GLU A 356 8.46 28.77 -16.69
CA GLU A 356 8.26 29.22 -15.29
C GLU A 356 7.01 28.64 -14.65
N ALA A 357 5.95 28.40 -15.43
CA ALA A 357 4.70 27.86 -14.89
C ALA A 357 4.88 26.43 -14.38
N MET A 358 5.55 25.56 -15.16
CA MET A 358 5.84 24.18 -14.75
C MET A 358 6.89 24.17 -13.63
N ALA A 359 7.90 25.04 -13.68
CA ALA A 359 8.88 25.15 -12.61
C ALA A 359 8.22 25.48 -11.26
N ALA A 360 7.34 26.48 -11.21
CA ALA A 360 6.58 26.83 -10.00
C ALA A 360 5.65 25.69 -9.52
N ALA A 361 5.03 24.97 -10.46
CA ALA A 361 4.20 23.83 -10.13
C ALA A 361 5.00 22.67 -9.50
N LEU A 362 6.22 22.41 -9.98
CA LEU A 362 7.13 21.40 -9.42
C LEU A 362 7.68 21.80 -8.05
N GLU A 363 7.94 23.09 -7.82
CA GLU A 363 8.35 23.61 -6.50
C GLU A 363 7.22 23.49 -5.48
N THR A 364 5.97 23.75 -5.90
CA THR A 364 4.78 23.50 -5.05
C THR A 364 4.66 22.04 -4.68
N GLU A 365 4.84 21.14 -5.65
CA GLU A 365 4.86 19.69 -5.42
C GLU A 365 5.98 19.28 -4.46
N CYS A 366 7.19 19.81 -4.65
CA CYS A 366 8.32 19.54 -3.76
C CYS A 366 8.01 19.94 -2.30
N THR A 367 7.42 21.12 -2.11
CA THR A 367 6.97 21.59 -0.80
C THR A 367 5.88 20.70 -0.20
N LEU A 368 4.96 20.21 -1.01
CA LEU A 368 3.90 19.30 -0.60
C LEU A 368 4.49 17.97 -0.12
N VAL A 369 5.38 17.38 -0.92
CA VAL A 369 6.06 16.11 -0.57
C VAL A 369 6.85 16.27 0.72
N ALA A 370 7.61 17.36 0.89
CA ALA A 370 8.37 17.63 2.12
C ALA A 370 7.46 17.69 3.37
N ARG A 371 6.26 18.28 3.24
CA ARG A 371 5.28 18.28 4.34
C ARG A 371 4.75 16.88 4.64
N MET A 372 4.39 16.12 3.59
CA MET A 372 3.90 14.74 3.75
C MET A 372 4.95 13.85 4.42
N GLU A 373 6.22 13.96 4.02
CA GLU A 373 7.33 13.23 4.64
C GLU A 373 7.48 13.57 6.13
N ALA A 374 7.50 14.85 6.47
CA ALA A 374 7.61 15.31 7.85
C ALA A 374 6.41 14.89 8.72
N GLU A 375 5.20 14.93 8.17
CA GLU A 375 3.98 14.48 8.85
C GLU A 375 3.97 12.96 9.04
N GLY A 376 4.38 12.20 8.02
CA GLY A 376 4.52 10.75 8.09
C GLY A 376 5.56 10.32 9.15
N GLU A 377 6.70 10.98 9.22
CA GLU A 377 7.72 10.72 10.24
C GLU A 377 7.17 10.98 11.66
N ARG A 378 6.51 12.13 11.89
CA ARG A 378 5.89 12.44 13.19
C ARG A 378 4.82 11.42 13.59
N PHE A 379 3.99 11.03 12.62
CA PHE A 379 2.97 10.00 12.85
C PHE A 379 3.61 8.66 13.23
N GLY A 380 4.63 8.23 12.46
CA GLY A 380 5.35 6.98 12.72
C GLY A 380 6.03 6.97 14.10
N GLU A 381 6.62 8.09 14.52
CA GLU A 381 7.21 8.24 15.86
C GLU A 381 6.13 8.16 16.96
N ALA A 382 4.96 8.78 16.75
CA ALA A 382 3.86 8.78 17.72
C ALA A 382 3.28 7.38 17.96
N VAL A 383 3.12 6.56 16.92
CA VAL A 383 2.65 5.17 17.06
C VAL A 383 3.77 4.21 17.46
N GLY A 384 5.02 4.67 17.46
CA GLY A 384 6.20 3.84 17.71
C GLY A 384 6.43 2.82 16.59
N LEU A 385 6.35 3.26 15.33
CA LEU A 385 6.55 2.41 14.15
C LEU A 385 7.89 1.67 14.26
N ASN A 386 7.86 0.35 14.14
CA ASN A 386 9.03 -0.52 14.32
C ASN A 386 9.32 -1.46 13.14
N SER A 387 8.86 -1.08 11.96
CA SER A 387 9.17 -1.76 10.69
C SER A 387 8.86 -0.83 9.51
N ALA A 388 8.65 -1.38 8.30
CA ALA A 388 8.18 -0.64 7.14
C ALA A 388 6.67 -0.40 7.22
N SER A 389 6.24 0.78 6.78
CA SER A 389 4.84 1.13 6.54
C SER A 389 4.74 2.17 5.43
N THR A 390 3.51 2.43 4.97
CA THR A 390 3.24 3.46 3.97
C THR A 390 2.17 4.40 4.50
N PHE A 391 2.48 5.69 4.47
CA PHE A 391 1.59 6.77 4.86
C PHE A 391 0.89 7.30 3.61
N GLU A 392 -0.40 7.01 3.45
CA GLU A 392 -1.19 7.35 2.27
C GLU A 392 -1.96 8.65 2.45
N CYS A 393 -1.96 9.48 1.39
CA CYS A 393 -2.60 10.79 1.37
C CYS A 393 -3.44 11.00 0.10
N ILE A 394 -4.56 11.69 0.28
CA ILE A 394 -5.28 12.34 -0.80
C ILE A 394 -4.69 13.73 -1.01
N VAL A 395 -4.38 14.09 -2.26
CA VAL A 395 -3.83 15.39 -2.64
C VAL A 395 -4.83 16.16 -3.51
N ASP A 396 -5.09 17.42 -3.12
CA ASP A 396 -5.93 18.39 -3.84
C ASP A 396 -5.15 19.70 -4.03
N GLY A 397 -4.64 19.93 -5.24
CA GLY A 397 -3.79 21.07 -5.53
C GLY A 397 -2.50 21.09 -4.72
N ASP A 398 -2.37 22.07 -3.83
CA ASP A 398 -1.24 22.30 -2.92
C ASP A 398 -1.48 21.75 -1.49
N ARG A 399 -2.58 21.03 -1.29
CA ARG A 399 -2.98 20.46 0.00
C ARG A 399 -2.97 18.95 -0.06
N HIS A 400 -2.67 18.33 1.06
CA HIS A 400 -2.84 16.90 1.26
C HIS A 400 -3.62 16.61 2.52
N TYR A 401 -4.22 15.45 2.56
CA TYR A 401 -4.96 14.95 3.70
C TYR A 401 -4.62 13.49 3.94
N PHE A 402 -4.26 13.17 5.15
CA PHE A 402 -4.04 11.81 5.59
C PHE A 402 -5.25 10.92 5.30
N MET A 403 -5.02 9.77 4.74
CA MET A 403 -6.05 8.78 4.42
C MET A 403 -5.96 7.56 5.33
N GLU A 404 -4.80 6.90 5.34
CA GLU A 404 -4.54 5.72 6.17
C GLU A 404 -3.03 5.40 6.20
N VAL A 405 -2.66 4.50 7.10
CA VAL A 405 -1.33 3.88 7.10
C VAL A 405 -1.48 2.39 6.83
N ASN A 406 -0.77 1.92 5.81
CA ASN A 406 -0.60 0.49 5.59
C ASN A 406 0.57 0.00 6.43
N THR A 407 0.29 -0.82 7.44
CA THR A 407 1.28 -1.33 8.41
C THR A 407 2.01 -2.57 7.87
N ARG A 408 2.45 -2.51 6.63
CA ARG A 408 3.14 -3.57 5.90
C ARG A 408 3.99 -3.01 4.77
N ILE A 409 4.79 -3.86 4.16
CA ILE A 409 5.35 -3.57 2.85
C ILE A 409 4.23 -3.53 1.79
N GLN A 410 4.35 -2.65 0.81
CA GLN A 410 3.42 -2.57 -0.33
C GLN A 410 4.02 -3.15 -1.60
N VAL A 411 3.18 -3.40 -2.60
CA VAL A 411 3.59 -3.94 -3.91
C VAL A 411 4.65 -3.05 -4.53
N GLU A 412 4.42 -1.73 -4.52
CA GLU A 412 5.20 -0.66 -5.14
C GLU A 412 6.41 -0.17 -4.32
N HIS A 413 6.80 -0.87 -3.25
CA HIS A 413 7.91 -0.45 -2.38
C HIS A 413 9.22 -0.23 -3.15
N ARG A 414 9.42 -1.00 -4.23
CA ARG A 414 10.63 -0.90 -5.05
C ARG A 414 10.79 0.44 -5.75
N VAL A 415 9.70 1.16 -6.01
CA VAL A 415 9.77 2.53 -6.55
C VAL A 415 10.57 3.44 -5.61
N SER A 416 10.40 3.31 -4.30
CA SER A 416 11.16 4.10 -3.30
C SER A 416 12.60 3.59 -3.13
N GLU A 417 12.82 2.27 -2.98
CA GLU A 417 14.16 1.73 -2.77
C GLU A 417 15.10 1.92 -3.98
N LEU A 418 14.54 2.05 -5.18
CA LEU A 418 15.32 2.39 -6.37
C LEU A 418 15.78 3.85 -6.39
N CYS A 419 15.16 4.74 -5.61
CA CYS A 419 15.54 6.16 -5.51
C CYS A 419 16.42 6.48 -4.31
N ALA A 420 16.36 5.68 -3.23
CA ALA A 420 17.04 5.99 -1.97
C ALA A 420 17.71 4.75 -1.36
N ILE A 421 18.81 4.96 -0.69
CA ILE A 421 19.55 3.99 0.11
C ILE A 421 19.52 4.45 1.57
N LEU A 422 19.29 3.53 2.50
CA LEU A 422 19.40 3.79 3.93
C LEU A 422 20.85 3.55 4.35
N ARG A 423 21.55 4.60 4.78
CA ARG A 423 22.92 4.54 5.28
C ARG A 423 22.93 4.57 6.79
N PHE A 424 23.31 3.46 7.41
CA PHE A 424 23.48 3.34 8.86
C PHE A 424 24.93 3.62 9.23
N ARG A 425 25.17 4.65 10.05
CA ARG A 425 26.50 5.03 10.53
C ARG A 425 26.71 4.61 11.97
N ASN A 426 27.92 4.18 12.28
CA ASN A 426 28.33 3.94 13.66
C ASN A 426 28.34 5.27 14.45
N PRO A 427 27.53 5.40 15.53
CA PRO A 427 27.50 6.64 16.32
C PRO A 427 28.85 7.00 16.94
N ASP A 428 29.69 5.98 17.25
CA ASP A 428 31.00 6.17 17.86
C ASP A 428 32.12 6.42 16.84
N ASN A 429 31.90 6.03 15.57
CA ASN A 429 32.84 6.22 14.47
C ASN A 429 32.11 6.42 13.14
N PRO A 430 31.77 7.66 12.75
CA PRO A 430 30.96 7.94 11.55
C PRO A 430 31.56 7.47 10.21
N GLU A 431 32.84 7.14 10.15
CA GLU A 431 33.46 6.54 8.97
C GLU A 431 33.02 5.09 8.74
N GLU A 432 32.62 4.40 9.82
CA GLU A 432 32.05 3.06 9.73
C GLU A 432 30.56 3.16 9.41
N HIS A 433 30.16 2.60 8.28
CA HIS A 433 28.76 2.56 7.87
C HIS A 433 28.47 1.31 7.04
N PHE A 434 27.20 1.01 6.88
CA PHE A 434 26.70 0.10 5.87
C PHE A 434 25.45 0.64 5.23
N ASP A 435 25.25 0.29 3.98
CA ASP A 435 24.13 0.72 3.18
C ASP A 435 23.10 -0.42 3.07
N VAL A 436 21.83 -0.05 3.02
CA VAL A 436 20.68 -0.94 2.82
C VAL A 436 19.86 -0.37 1.68
N ASP A 437 19.70 -1.13 0.61
CA ASP A 437 19.03 -0.70 -0.62
C ASP A 437 17.76 -1.52 -0.93
N SER A 438 17.29 -2.30 0.04
CA SER A 438 16.05 -3.08 -0.05
C SER A 438 15.19 -2.90 1.20
N VAL A 439 13.87 -2.67 0.99
CA VAL A 439 12.91 -2.58 2.08
C VAL A 439 12.77 -3.93 2.79
N VAL A 440 12.81 -5.04 2.08
CA VAL A 440 12.79 -6.39 2.68
C VAL A 440 14.01 -6.62 3.57
N GLU A 441 15.19 -6.17 3.13
CA GLU A 441 16.41 -6.26 3.93
C GLU A 441 16.29 -5.46 5.23
N VAL A 442 15.85 -4.20 5.17
CA VAL A 442 15.72 -3.38 6.37
C VAL A 442 14.67 -3.95 7.33
N MET A 443 13.58 -4.53 6.83
CA MET A 443 12.60 -5.23 7.68
C MET A 443 13.23 -6.41 8.43
N GLY A 444 14.04 -7.21 7.76
CA GLY A 444 14.81 -8.29 8.37
C GLY A 444 15.79 -7.81 9.44
N LEU A 445 16.52 -6.72 9.16
CA LEU A 445 17.43 -6.08 10.12
C LEU A 445 16.71 -5.50 11.33
N LEU A 446 15.55 -4.86 11.14
CA LEU A 446 14.73 -4.33 12.22
C LEU A 446 14.21 -5.45 13.12
N ALA A 447 13.77 -6.56 12.55
CA ALA A 447 13.32 -7.72 13.31
C ALA A 447 14.46 -8.35 14.15
N ALA A 448 15.69 -8.37 13.60
CA ALA A 448 16.86 -8.96 14.28
C ALA A 448 17.53 -8.00 15.27
N HIS A 449 17.61 -6.71 14.95
CA HIS A 449 18.49 -5.75 15.61
C HIS A 449 17.82 -4.43 15.96
N GLY A 450 16.50 -4.26 15.74
CA GLY A 450 15.74 -3.01 15.77
C GLY A 450 16.25 -1.95 16.75
N PRO A 451 16.24 -2.18 18.07
CA PRO A 451 16.66 -1.16 19.05
C PRO A 451 18.11 -0.71 18.95
N ARG A 452 18.98 -1.52 18.30
CA ARG A 452 20.41 -1.22 18.13
C ARG A 452 20.73 -0.44 16.88
N LEU A 453 19.79 -0.38 15.90
CA LEU A 453 20.01 0.33 14.65
C LEU A 453 19.92 1.83 14.89
N PRO A 454 20.97 2.62 14.58
CA PRO A 454 20.91 4.07 14.64
C PRO A 454 19.91 4.59 13.59
N ARG A 455 19.47 5.86 13.74
CA ARG A 455 18.68 6.54 12.69
C ARG A 455 19.53 6.61 11.41
N PRO A 456 19.05 6.09 10.27
CA PRO A 456 19.81 6.12 9.03
C PRO A 456 19.76 7.50 8.37
N GLU A 457 20.75 7.79 7.54
CA GLU A 457 20.72 8.86 6.56
C GLU A 457 20.21 8.33 5.22
N LEU A 458 19.51 9.16 4.45
CA LEU A 458 19.17 8.83 3.07
C LEU A 458 20.34 9.19 2.15
N ALA A 459 20.78 8.22 1.37
CA ALA A 459 21.72 8.44 0.29
C ALA A 459 20.98 8.28 -1.07
N PRO A 460 21.22 9.14 -2.06
CA PRO A 460 20.55 9.05 -3.36
C PRO A 460 21.04 7.81 -4.13
N ARG A 461 20.13 7.19 -4.90
CA ARG A 461 20.44 6.05 -5.77
C ARG A 461 20.17 6.40 -7.23
N HIS A 462 18.90 6.52 -7.61
CA HIS A 462 18.46 7.00 -8.93
C HIS A 462 17.56 8.21 -8.74
N MET A 463 17.53 9.10 -9.75
CA MET A 463 16.71 10.31 -9.65
C MET A 463 15.23 10.04 -9.84
N ALA A 464 14.87 9.05 -10.66
CA ALA A 464 13.49 8.67 -10.89
C ALA A 464 13.36 7.16 -11.08
N SER A 465 12.21 6.63 -10.67
CA SER A 465 11.79 5.24 -10.90
C SER A 465 10.30 5.20 -11.23
N LEU A 466 9.92 4.20 -12.01
CA LEU A 466 8.55 3.89 -12.40
C LEU A 466 8.30 2.42 -12.18
N GLU A 467 7.07 2.07 -11.80
CA GLU A 467 6.56 0.70 -11.75
C GLU A 467 5.28 0.61 -12.57
N ALA A 468 5.23 -0.28 -13.56
CA ALA A 468 4.01 -0.65 -14.26
C ALA A 468 3.57 -2.04 -13.78
N ARG A 469 2.36 -2.13 -13.25
CA ARG A 469 1.75 -3.41 -12.84
C ARG A 469 1.19 -4.13 -14.04
N LEU A 470 1.86 -5.19 -14.44
CA LEU A 470 1.36 -6.09 -15.48
C LEU A 470 0.32 -7.01 -14.88
N ASN A 471 -0.94 -6.77 -15.21
CA ASN A 471 -2.09 -7.53 -14.72
C ASN A 471 -2.76 -8.32 -15.84
N ALA A 472 -3.32 -9.48 -15.51
CA ALA A 472 -4.26 -10.17 -16.37
C ALA A 472 -5.61 -9.43 -16.29
N THR A 473 -6.01 -8.79 -17.40
CA THR A 473 -7.22 -7.97 -17.47
C THR A 473 -7.88 -8.06 -18.84
N ASP A 474 -9.17 -7.73 -18.89
CA ASP A 474 -9.85 -7.40 -20.14
C ASP A 474 -9.53 -5.97 -20.60
N ASP A 475 -10.13 -5.55 -21.73
CA ASP A 475 -9.93 -4.21 -22.32
C ASP A 475 -10.49 -3.07 -21.43
N SER A 476 -11.33 -3.37 -20.45
CA SER A 476 -11.83 -2.41 -19.47
C SER A 476 -10.97 -2.34 -18.20
N LEU A 477 -9.85 -3.06 -18.18
CA LEU A 477 -8.96 -3.26 -17.05
C LEU A 477 -9.61 -4.02 -15.88
N SER A 478 -10.75 -4.69 -16.13
CA SER A 478 -11.33 -5.60 -15.14
C SER A 478 -10.48 -6.87 -15.02
N PRO A 479 -10.29 -7.40 -13.80
CA PRO A 479 -9.49 -8.60 -13.62
C PRO A 479 -9.97 -9.77 -14.49
N HIS A 480 -9.08 -10.38 -15.24
CA HIS A 480 -9.30 -11.59 -16.00
C HIS A 480 -8.81 -12.81 -15.21
N ALA A 481 -9.66 -13.80 -15.03
CA ALA A 481 -9.33 -15.01 -14.28
C ALA A 481 -8.91 -16.12 -15.21
N GLY A 482 -7.70 -16.63 -15.04
CA GLY A 482 -7.17 -17.75 -15.83
C GLY A 482 -6.23 -17.29 -16.94
N GLY A 483 -5.99 -18.21 -17.88
CA GLY A 483 -5.00 -18.05 -18.94
C GLY A 483 -3.69 -18.78 -18.66
N GLU A 484 -2.95 -19.01 -19.73
CA GLU A 484 -1.66 -19.68 -19.70
C GLU A 484 -0.62 -18.80 -20.37
N ILE A 485 0.51 -18.59 -19.71
CA ILE A 485 1.69 -17.97 -20.31
C ILE A 485 2.47 -19.09 -20.98
N SER A 486 2.50 -19.09 -22.31
CA SER A 486 3.23 -20.06 -23.13
C SER A 486 4.61 -19.56 -23.53
N GLU A 487 4.82 -18.25 -23.52
CA GLU A 487 6.09 -17.61 -23.85
C GLU A 487 6.21 -16.26 -23.16
N TRP A 488 7.38 -15.95 -22.63
CA TRP A 488 7.71 -14.65 -22.06
C TRP A 488 9.19 -14.32 -22.30
N SER A 489 9.44 -13.18 -22.92
CA SER A 489 10.80 -12.69 -23.17
C SER A 489 11.55 -12.43 -21.86
N ALA A 490 12.87 -12.64 -21.89
CA ALA A 490 13.74 -12.25 -20.78
C ALA A 490 13.72 -10.71 -20.57
N PRO A 491 13.97 -10.24 -19.34
CA PRO A 491 14.13 -8.81 -19.06
C PRO A 491 15.23 -8.19 -19.94
N ILE A 492 15.03 -6.96 -20.39
CA ILE A 492 16.04 -6.21 -21.11
C ILE A 492 17.05 -5.56 -20.16
N GLU A 493 18.18 -5.06 -20.71
CA GLU A 493 19.18 -4.37 -19.89
C GLU A 493 18.59 -3.18 -19.13
N GLY A 494 18.83 -3.13 -17.83
CA GLY A 494 18.34 -2.08 -16.92
C GLY A 494 16.90 -2.25 -16.45
N GLU A 495 16.15 -3.19 -16.99
CA GLU A 495 14.81 -3.55 -16.47
C GLU A 495 14.93 -4.28 -15.13
N VAL A 496 14.11 -3.91 -14.18
CA VAL A 496 13.88 -4.70 -12.96
C VAL A 496 12.50 -5.34 -13.09
N ARG A 497 12.46 -6.66 -13.18
CA ARG A 497 11.22 -7.42 -13.34
C ARG A 497 10.99 -8.33 -12.15
N ASP A 498 9.84 -8.14 -11.50
CA ASP A 498 9.36 -9.01 -10.43
C ASP A 498 8.18 -9.84 -10.94
N ASP A 499 8.48 -11.02 -11.45
CA ASP A 499 7.52 -11.97 -12.04
C ASP A 499 7.54 -13.34 -11.35
N GLN A 500 7.98 -13.43 -10.11
CA GLN A 500 8.17 -14.68 -9.37
C GLN A 500 9.18 -15.65 -10.02
N GLY A 501 9.92 -15.20 -11.04
CA GLY A 501 10.81 -16.04 -11.85
C GLY A 501 10.09 -16.81 -12.97
N ILE A 502 8.88 -16.39 -13.37
CA ILE A 502 8.11 -17.04 -14.46
C ILE A 502 8.88 -16.98 -15.77
N CYS A 503 9.56 -15.86 -16.08
CA CYS A 503 10.34 -15.71 -17.30
C CYS A 503 11.63 -16.54 -17.32
N LEU A 504 12.04 -17.12 -16.18
CA LEU A 504 13.27 -17.91 -16.12
C LEU A 504 13.08 -19.28 -16.77
N PRO A 505 13.97 -19.68 -17.69
CA PRO A 505 13.91 -20.99 -18.29
C PRO A 505 14.16 -22.11 -17.27
N ASN A 506 13.76 -23.32 -17.63
CA ASN A 506 14.15 -24.49 -16.87
C ASN A 506 15.68 -24.61 -16.85
N PRO A 507 16.32 -24.65 -15.68
CA PRO A 507 17.79 -24.68 -15.59
C PRO A 507 18.41 -25.96 -16.18
N ASP A 508 17.63 -27.06 -16.30
CA ASP A 508 18.14 -28.33 -16.81
C ASP A 508 18.03 -28.45 -18.34
N THR A 509 17.00 -27.84 -18.94
CA THR A 509 16.73 -27.94 -20.38
C THR A 509 16.99 -26.66 -21.16
N GLY A 510 16.97 -25.52 -20.51
CA GLY A 510 17.03 -24.19 -21.14
C GLY A 510 15.72 -23.74 -21.78
N ASP A 511 14.65 -24.54 -21.69
CA ASP A 511 13.35 -24.24 -22.30
C ASP A 511 12.48 -23.40 -21.35
N PHE A 512 11.59 -22.59 -21.92
CA PHE A 512 10.54 -21.90 -21.17
C PHE A 512 9.56 -22.93 -20.61
N VAL A 513 9.14 -22.73 -19.35
CA VAL A 513 8.13 -23.59 -18.71
C VAL A 513 6.80 -22.83 -18.69
N PRO A 514 5.78 -23.30 -19.45
CA PRO A 514 4.47 -22.65 -19.44
C PRO A 514 3.89 -22.52 -18.04
N TYR A 515 3.28 -21.37 -17.77
CA TYR A 515 2.73 -21.04 -16.46
C TYR A 515 1.23 -20.78 -16.56
N ARG A 516 0.45 -21.45 -15.72
CA ARG A 516 -0.99 -21.20 -15.64
C ARG A 516 -1.28 -20.17 -14.55
N LEU A 517 -1.98 -19.09 -14.90
CA LEU A 517 -2.38 -18.07 -13.96
C LEU A 517 -3.38 -18.59 -12.95
N ALA A 518 -3.11 -18.36 -11.67
CA ALA A 518 -4.00 -18.75 -10.58
C ALA A 518 -5.11 -17.69 -10.43
N GLY A 519 -6.27 -17.94 -11.04
CA GLY A 519 -7.43 -17.03 -10.96
C GLY A 519 -8.10 -16.93 -9.59
N ALA A 520 -7.52 -17.54 -8.55
CA ALA A 520 -8.10 -17.57 -7.19
C ALA A 520 -7.70 -16.35 -6.32
N TYR A 521 -6.75 -15.54 -6.77
CA TYR A 521 -6.19 -14.43 -6.00
C TYR A 521 -6.31 -13.10 -6.76
N ASP A 522 -5.22 -12.32 -6.86
CA ASP A 522 -5.19 -11.09 -7.65
C ASP A 522 -4.82 -11.36 -9.12
N SER A 523 -5.01 -10.37 -9.97
CA SER A 523 -4.68 -10.41 -11.39
C SER A 523 -3.21 -10.07 -11.69
N ASN A 524 -2.40 -9.74 -10.68
CA ASN A 524 -1.02 -9.32 -10.87
C ASN A 524 -0.16 -10.47 -11.40
N VAL A 525 0.44 -10.26 -12.55
CA VAL A 525 1.36 -11.20 -13.23
C VAL A 525 2.80 -10.84 -12.92
N ALA A 526 3.15 -9.54 -13.02
CA ALA A 526 4.48 -9.04 -12.75
C ALA A 526 4.48 -7.52 -12.47
N LEU A 527 5.61 -7.06 -11.94
CA LEU A 527 5.96 -5.65 -11.83
C LEU A 527 7.10 -5.36 -12.78
N LEU A 528 6.92 -4.38 -13.65
CA LEU A 528 7.95 -3.91 -14.59
C LEU A 528 8.46 -2.56 -14.10
N LEU A 529 9.70 -2.53 -13.62
CA LEU A 529 10.29 -1.32 -13.06
C LEU A 529 11.44 -0.80 -13.93
N THR A 530 11.53 0.52 -14.01
CA THR A 530 12.61 1.22 -14.68
C THR A 530 13.12 2.40 -13.86
N VAL A 531 14.35 2.77 -14.09
CA VAL A 531 15.01 3.91 -13.44
C VAL A 531 15.61 4.85 -14.48
N GLY A 532 15.83 6.10 -14.11
CA GLY A 532 16.41 7.10 -14.99
C GLY A 532 17.22 8.16 -14.24
N ALA A 533 18.06 8.88 -14.99
CA ALA A 533 18.73 10.08 -14.53
C ALA A 533 17.75 11.25 -14.27
N ASP A 534 16.57 11.15 -14.85
CA ASP A 534 15.41 11.99 -14.64
C ASP A 534 14.14 11.19 -14.98
N ARG A 535 12.97 11.81 -14.84
CA ARG A 535 11.68 11.18 -15.12
C ARG A 535 11.50 10.87 -16.62
N GLN A 536 11.99 11.72 -17.50
CA GLN A 536 11.93 11.50 -18.95
C GLN A 536 12.66 10.20 -19.33
N ALA A 537 13.90 10.04 -18.90
CA ALA A 537 14.70 8.84 -19.17
C ALA A 537 14.05 7.56 -18.60
N SER A 538 13.40 7.64 -17.43
CA SER A 538 12.69 6.51 -16.84
C SER A 538 11.47 6.10 -17.67
N TYR A 539 10.68 7.07 -18.19
CA TYR A 539 9.55 6.79 -19.09
C TYR A 539 10.02 6.24 -20.45
N GLU A 540 11.08 6.81 -21.04
CA GLU A 540 11.67 6.30 -22.29
C GLU A 540 12.12 4.85 -22.15
N HIS A 541 12.75 4.54 -21.02
CA HIS A 541 13.16 3.17 -20.72
C HIS A 541 11.96 2.24 -20.54
N LEU A 542 10.91 2.67 -19.85
CA LEU A 542 9.68 1.88 -19.69
C LEU A 542 8.99 1.65 -21.04
N ALA A 543 8.96 2.65 -21.93
CA ALA A 543 8.44 2.48 -23.28
C ALA A 543 9.22 1.41 -24.06
N GLU A 544 10.55 1.37 -23.92
CA GLU A 544 11.40 0.35 -24.55
C GLU A 544 11.16 -1.04 -23.95
N VAL A 545 11.03 -1.15 -22.59
CA VAL A 545 10.67 -2.40 -21.92
C VAL A 545 9.35 -2.94 -22.47
N LEU A 546 8.29 -2.11 -22.47
CA LEU A 546 6.96 -2.52 -22.92
C LEU A 546 6.95 -2.90 -24.40
N ARG A 547 7.69 -2.17 -25.24
CA ARG A 547 7.82 -2.45 -26.68
C ARG A 547 8.50 -3.79 -26.97
N ARG A 548 9.46 -4.20 -26.13
CA ARG A 548 10.26 -5.40 -26.32
C ARG A 548 9.76 -6.60 -25.51
N THR A 549 8.79 -6.41 -24.66
CA THR A 549 8.19 -7.50 -23.88
C THR A 549 7.27 -8.33 -24.79
N GLU A 550 7.65 -9.56 -25.03
CA GLU A 550 6.83 -10.57 -25.69
C GLU A 550 6.24 -11.46 -24.61
N LEU A 551 4.91 -11.43 -24.49
CA LEU A 551 4.14 -12.21 -23.55
C LEU A 551 2.93 -12.79 -24.25
N THR A 552 2.94 -14.10 -24.50
CA THR A 552 1.90 -14.81 -25.26
C THR A 552 1.40 -16.02 -24.51
N GLY A 553 0.18 -16.42 -24.82
CA GLY A 553 -0.42 -17.61 -24.21
C GLY A 553 -1.87 -17.85 -24.61
N HIS A 554 -2.37 -19.00 -24.22
CA HIS A 554 -3.76 -19.36 -24.45
C HIS A 554 -4.67 -18.68 -23.44
N ASP A 555 -5.76 -18.04 -23.91
CA ASP A 555 -6.72 -17.30 -23.07
C ASP A 555 -6.03 -16.28 -22.14
N LEU A 556 -4.92 -15.71 -22.62
CA LEU A 556 -4.14 -14.68 -21.90
C LEU A 556 -4.52 -13.29 -22.42
N SER A 557 -5.07 -12.48 -21.54
CA SER A 557 -5.31 -11.06 -21.78
C SER A 557 -4.64 -10.23 -20.70
N THR A 558 -3.91 -9.19 -21.08
CA THR A 558 -3.12 -8.35 -20.16
C THR A 558 -3.23 -6.88 -20.50
N ASN A 559 -2.91 -6.02 -19.54
CA ASN A 559 -2.90 -4.58 -19.70
C ASN A 559 -1.61 -4.00 -20.32
N ILE A 560 -0.74 -4.82 -20.92
CA ILE A 560 0.53 -4.35 -21.52
C ILE A 560 0.31 -3.27 -22.59
N GLY A 561 -0.70 -3.46 -23.45
CA GLY A 561 -1.05 -2.48 -24.50
C GLY A 561 -1.56 -1.17 -23.92
N PHE A 562 -2.31 -1.22 -22.80
CA PHE A 562 -2.74 -0.04 -22.05
C PHE A 562 -1.53 0.73 -21.52
N HIS A 563 -0.58 0.06 -20.87
CA HIS A 563 0.64 0.68 -20.36
C HIS A 563 1.48 1.31 -21.47
N TYR A 564 1.63 0.63 -22.60
CA TYR A 564 2.35 1.17 -23.75
C TYR A 564 1.72 2.49 -24.23
N GLY A 565 0.40 2.52 -24.42
CA GLY A 565 -0.33 3.73 -24.80
C GLY A 565 -0.22 4.84 -23.76
N LEU A 566 -0.34 4.51 -22.47
CA LEU A 566 -0.27 5.47 -21.37
C LEU A 566 1.14 6.10 -21.25
N VAL A 567 2.19 5.30 -21.32
CA VAL A 567 3.59 5.78 -21.29
C VAL A 567 3.87 6.73 -22.46
N HIS A 568 3.43 6.38 -23.66
CA HIS A 568 3.55 7.26 -24.83
C HIS A 568 2.72 8.54 -24.73
N TRP A 569 1.59 8.50 -24.02
CA TRP A 569 0.83 9.72 -23.73
C TRP A 569 1.65 10.69 -22.86
N PHE A 570 2.33 10.20 -21.82
CA PHE A 570 3.21 11.03 -20.99
C PHE A 570 4.40 11.58 -21.79
N LEU A 571 5.06 10.74 -22.58
CA LEU A 571 6.19 11.15 -23.41
C LEU A 571 5.80 12.20 -24.48
N GLY A 572 4.58 12.08 -25.01
CA GLY A 572 4.06 13.01 -26.02
C GLY A 572 3.41 14.28 -25.44
N THR A 573 3.10 14.30 -24.15
CA THR A 573 2.45 15.44 -23.49
C THR A 573 3.42 16.12 -22.51
N ASP A 574 3.59 15.55 -21.35
CA ASP A 574 4.55 15.97 -20.31
C ASP A 574 4.73 14.87 -19.27
N VAL A 575 5.96 14.43 -19.06
CA VAL A 575 6.30 13.41 -18.04
C VAL A 575 6.10 13.89 -16.61
N HIS A 576 5.91 15.19 -16.41
CA HIS A 576 5.56 15.80 -15.13
C HIS A 576 4.06 16.13 -15.01
N ALA A 577 3.23 15.68 -15.98
CA ALA A 577 1.78 15.76 -15.85
C ALA A 577 1.31 15.04 -14.58
N ARG A 578 0.30 15.62 -13.94
CA ARG A 578 -0.23 15.16 -12.65
C ARG A 578 -1.70 14.78 -12.77
N PRO A 579 -1.99 13.63 -13.41
CA PRO A 579 -3.36 13.17 -13.56
C PRO A 579 -4.01 12.89 -12.20
N THR A 580 -5.33 13.07 -12.15
CA THR A 580 -6.12 12.68 -10.98
C THR A 580 -6.48 11.19 -11.03
N THR A 581 -7.01 10.66 -9.94
CA THR A 581 -7.49 9.27 -9.86
C THR A 581 -8.62 8.94 -10.86
N ARG A 582 -9.22 9.95 -11.50
CA ARG A 582 -10.25 9.78 -12.54
C ARG A 582 -9.68 9.69 -13.96
N PHE A 583 -8.38 9.93 -14.12
CA PHE A 583 -7.75 10.01 -15.43
C PHE A 583 -7.92 8.71 -16.24
N VAL A 584 -7.68 7.56 -15.64
CA VAL A 584 -7.71 6.27 -16.35
C VAL A 584 -9.08 5.99 -16.95
N SER A 585 -10.17 6.25 -16.23
CA SER A 585 -11.53 6.08 -16.76
C SER A 585 -11.80 6.97 -17.98
N ALA A 586 -11.36 8.24 -17.93
CA ALA A 586 -11.50 9.16 -19.05
C ALA A 586 -10.62 8.75 -20.24
N TYR A 587 -9.40 8.29 -19.97
CA TYR A 587 -8.47 7.80 -20.98
C TYR A 587 -9.00 6.57 -21.72
N LEU A 588 -9.55 5.58 -21.02
CA LEU A 588 -10.17 4.39 -21.64
C LEU A 588 -11.34 4.76 -22.56
N VAL A 589 -12.17 5.71 -22.17
CA VAL A 589 -13.25 6.20 -23.04
C VAL A 589 -12.70 6.83 -24.32
N LEU A 590 -11.60 7.60 -24.23
CA LEU A 590 -10.93 8.17 -25.38
C LEU A 590 -10.35 7.07 -26.29
N VAL A 591 -9.63 6.09 -25.73
CA VAL A 591 -9.05 4.96 -26.47
C VAL A 591 -10.14 4.18 -27.21
N ALA A 592 -11.25 3.86 -26.54
CA ALA A 592 -12.37 3.15 -27.17
C ALA A 592 -13.01 3.95 -28.31
N ARG A 593 -13.09 5.29 -28.21
CA ARG A 593 -13.56 6.15 -29.30
C ARG A 593 -12.60 6.18 -30.48
N LEU A 594 -11.30 6.24 -30.23
CA LEU A 594 -10.27 6.20 -31.26
C LEU A 594 -10.25 4.86 -31.97
N ALA A 595 -10.34 3.73 -31.26
CA ALA A 595 -10.44 2.40 -31.83
C ALA A 595 -11.62 2.28 -32.80
N ARG A 596 -12.83 2.70 -32.37
CA ARG A 596 -14.02 2.72 -33.24
C ARG A 596 -13.90 3.67 -34.45
N ALA A 597 -13.13 4.75 -34.32
CA ALA A 597 -12.85 5.64 -35.44
C ALA A 597 -11.88 4.99 -36.42
N ALA A 598 -10.87 4.30 -35.91
CA ALA A 598 -9.87 3.57 -36.72
C ALA A 598 -10.49 2.43 -37.54
N GLU A 599 -11.47 1.69 -36.97
CA GLU A 599 -12.22 0.66 -37.71
C GLU A 599 -12.92 1.17 -38.96
N LYS A 600 -13.20 2.47 -39.04
CA LYS A 600 -13.86 3.12 -40.17
C LYS A 600 -12.85 3.66 -41.20
N ILE A 601 -11.57 3.60 -40.93
CA ILE A 601 -10.55 4.08 -41.83
C ILE A 601 -10.23 2.96 -42.83
N ASP A 602 -10.46 3.26 -44.11
CA ASP A 602 -9.90 2.43 -45.18
C ASP A 602 -8.39 2.65 -45.24
N LEU A 603 -7.63 1.68 -44.75
CA LEU A 603 -6.17 1.76 -44.66
C LEU A 603 -5.52 1.89 -46.03
N ASP A 604 -6.09 1.28 -47.08
CA ASP A 604 -5.56 1.39 -48.45
C ASP A 604 -5.71 2.81 -48.98
N THR A 605 -6.89 3.41 -48.78
CA THR A 605 -7.14 4.82 -49.14
C THR A 605 -6.28 5.79 -48.32
N ALA A 606 -6.08 5.53 -47.01
CA ALA A 606 -5.23 6.35 -46.14
C ALA A 606 -3.74 6.23 -46.54
N TYR A 607 -3.26 5.04 -46.87
CA TYR A 607 -1.90 4.78 -47.32
C TYR A 607 -1.63 5.46 -48.67
N ASP A 608 -2.56 5.34 -49.65
CA ASP A 608 -2.50 6.03 -50.92
C ASP A 608 -2.49 7.56 -50.81
N ALA A 609 -3.21 8.11 -49.83
CA ALA A 609 -3.22 9.54 -49.54
C ALA A 609 -1.86 9.99 -48.94
N LEU A 610 -1.26 9.21 -48.06
CA LEU A 610 0.07 9.45 -47.48
C LEU A 610 1.16 9.45 -48.54
N LEU A 611 1.12 8.50 -49.50
CA LEU A 611 2.08 8.43 -50.61
C LEU A 611 1.94 9.60 -51.61
N LYS A 612 0.79 10.27 -51.68
CA LYS A 612 0.54 11.40 -52.55
C LYS A 612 0.70 12.75 -51.84
N ALA A 613 0.99 12.75 -50.53
CA ALA A 613 1.29 13.96 -49.80
C ALA A 613 2.65 14.55 -50.27
N PRO A 614 2.76 15.87 -50.51
CA PRO A 614 4.00 16.47 -51.00
C PRO A 614 5.15 16.45 -50.00
#